data_cc46c902f40800f54cbaae6060c4d792
#
_entry.id   cc46c902f40800f54cbaae6060c4d792
#
_cell.length_a   1.000
_cell.length_b   1.000
_cell.length_c   1.000
_cell.angle_alpha   90.00
_cell.angle_beta   90.00
_cell.angle_gamma   90.00
#
_symmetry.space_group_name_H-M   'P 1'
#
loop_
_entity.id
_entity.type
_entity.pdbx_description
1 polymer ?
#
loop_
_entity_poly.entity_id
_entity_poly.type
_entity_poly.pdbx_seq_one_letter_code
_entity_poly.pdbx_strand_id
1 'polypeptide(L)'
;MKPRWLLLAYALMNAVLYSMLLPLWEGFDEPFHFGYVQHLANGNGFPDPRTSRLSQEVGTSLSLAPASLSVQRNLPEIISYPEFFRWPESERQRTHQRLSQIDPSLRWQPSDFLDYEALQAPLAYAALALPERALAKMPLPSRVLLLRIIASTLGGLLLFFGAERLARQLGISDPHKEIAIFCTFSCQMIWATLAHVANDWLALPGPGLRYWD
;
A
#
# COMPACT_ATOMS: atom_id res chain seq x y z
N MET A 1 32.15 3.47 2.38
CA MET A 1 30.83 3.54 3.06
C MET A 1 30.67 2.29 3.89
N LYS A 2 30.14 2.33 5.13
CA LYS A 2 29.95 1.12 5.93
C LYS A 2 28.87 0.25 5.26
N PRO A 3 29.00 -1.09 5.22
CA PRO A 3 28.04 -2.01 4.56
C PRO A 3 26.59 -1.79 4.98
N ARG A 4 26.38 -1.43 6.23
CA ARG A 4 25.09 -1.07 6.80
C ARG A 4 24.32 -0.02 5.98
N TRP A 5 25.00 1.05 5.56
CA TRP A 5 24.34 2.12 4.81
C TRP A 5 24.01 1.72 3.36
N LEU A 6 24.80 0.80 2.79
CA LEU A 6 24.50 0.20 1.49
C LEU A 6 23.24 -0.67 1.56
N LEU A 7 23.10 -1.48 2.62
CA LEU A 7 21.90 -2.28 2.85
C LEU A 7 20.67 -1.43 3.06
N LEU A 8 20.78 -0.33 3.81
CA LEU A 8 19.67 0.61 3.99
C LEU A 8 19.30 1.28 2.67
N ALA A 9 20.28 1.73 1.89
CA ALA A 9 20.02 2.31 0.56
C ALA A 9 19.36 1.31 -0.38
N TYR A 10 19.79 0.04 -0.35
CA TYR A 10 19.17 -1.05 -1.10
C TYR A 10 17.71 -1.27 -0.69
N ALA A 11 17.42 -1.27 0.62
CA ALA A 11 16.06 -1.38 1.13
C ALA A 11 15.17 -0.22 0.64
N LEU A 12 15.63 1.02 0.78
CA LEU A 12 14.88 2.21 0.35
C LEU A 12 14.67 2.24 -1.17
N MET A 13 15.68 1.83 -1.94
CA MET A 13 15.55 1.71 -3.39
C MET A 13 14.46 0.70 -3.76
N ASN A 14 14.44 -0.48 -3.15
CA ASN A 14 13.39 -1.47 -3.40
C ASN A 14 12.00 -0.93 -3.01
N ALA A 15 11.87 -0.25 -1.86
CA ALA A 15 10.61 0.37 -1.45
C ALA A 15 10.03 1.29 -2.55
N VAL A 16 10.87 2.16 -3.11
CA VAL A 16 10.45 3.08 -4.18
C VAL A 16 10.16 2.33 -5.48
N LEU A 17 11.07 1.44 -5.91
CA LEU A 17 10.91 0.71 -7.16
C LEU A 17 9.65 -0.15 -7.19
N TYR A 18 9.39 -0.94 -6.15
CA TYR A 18 8.17 -1.76 -6.09
C TYR A 18 6.91 -0.92 -6.05
N SER A 19 6.90 0.20 -5.30
CA SER A 19 5.76 1.12 -5.28
C SER A 19 5.45 1.70 -6.66
N MET A 20 6.48 1.95 -7.49
CA MET A 20 6.32 2.49 -8.84
C MET A 20 5.96 1.43 -9.88
N LEU A 21 6.46 0.19 -9.71
CA LEU A 21 6.26 -0.88 -10.68
C LEU A 21 4.89 -1.53 -10.58
N LEU A 22 4.31 -1.56 -9.37
CA LEU A 22 3.01 -2.18 -9.15
C LEU A 22 1.90 -1.29 -9.72
N PRO A 23 1.06 -1.82 -10.64
CA PRO A 23 -0.08 -1.09 -11.18
C PRO A 23 -1.09 -0.69 -10.09
N LEU A 24 -1.93 0.29 -10.39
CA LEU A 24 -3.02 0.70 -9.49
C LEU A 24 -3.95 -0.49 -9.21
N TRP A 25 -4.27 -0.73 -7.95
CA TRP A 25 -5.16 -1.81 -7.47
C TRP A 25 -4.65 -3.25 -7.71
N GLU A 26 -3.36 -3.43 -8.00
CA GLU A 26 -2.76 -4.75 -8.14
C GLU A 26 -2.59 -5.45 -6.79
N GLY A 27 -2.34 -4.68 -5.73
CA GLY A 27 -2.21 -5.22 -4.38
C GLY A 27 -3.51 -5.80 -3.86
N PHE A 28 -3.50 -7.06 -3.43
CA PHE A 28 -4.62 -7.78 -2.81
C PHE A 28 -5.96 -6.99 -2.79
N ASP A 29 -6.31 -6.42 -1.63
CA ASP A 29 -7.55 -5.66 -1.40
C ASP A 29 -7.29 -4.14 -1.28
N GLU A 30 -6.24 -3.66 -1.93
CA GLU A 30 -5.76 -2.27 -1.81
C GLU A 30 -6.82 -1.19 -1.99
N PRO A 31 -7.82 -1.30 -2.89
CA PRO A 31 -8.89 -0.30 -2.99
C PRO A 31 -9.67 -0.12 -1.69
N PHE A 32 -9.89 -1.20 -0.94
CA PHE A 32 -10.62 -1.19 0.32
C PHE A 32 -9.75 -0.67 1.46
N HIS A 33 -8.49 -1.08 1.52
CA HIS A 33 -7.51 -0.50 2.44
C HIS A 33 -7.34 1.01 2.22
N PHE A 34 -7.25 1.45 0.95
CA PHE A 34 -7.21 2.87 0.63
C PHE A 34 -8.53 3.58 1.02
N GLY A 35 -9.68 2.93 0.80
CA GLY A 35 -10.98 3.41 1.25
C GLY A 35 -10.99 3.72 2.74
N TYR A 36 -10.46 2.83 3.56
CA TYR A 36 -10.31 3.04 5.00
C TYR A 36 -9.42 4.26 5.33
N VAL A 37 -8.25 4.37 4.69
CA VAL A 37 -7.36 5.54 4.84
C VAL A 37 -8.10 6.82 4.49
N GLN A 38 -8.80 6.84 3.36
CA GLN A 38 -9.56 8.00 2.89
C GLN A 38 -10.71 8.35 3.83
N HIS A 39 -11.43 7.35 4.37
CA HIS A 39 -12.49 7.55 5.36
C HIS A 39 -11.98 8.30 6.60
N LEU A 40 -10.85 7.87 7.15
CA LEU A 40 -10.20 8.55 8.28
C LEU A 40 -9.67 9.95 7.90
N ALA A 41 -9.08 10.08 6.72
CA ALA A 41 -8.56 11.36 6.21
C ALA A 41 -9.66 12.40 6.03
N ASN A 42 -10.87 11.96 5.70
CA ASN A 42 -12.06 12.80 5.57
C ASN A 42 -12.65 13.22 6.94
N GLY A 43 -12.15 12.69 8.06
CA GLY A 43 -12.61 13.03 9.38
C GLY A 43 -13.90 12.32 9.82
N ASN A 44 -14.26 11.22 9.16
CA ASN A 44 -15.49 10.46 9.45
C ASN A 44 -15.39 9.57 10.70
N GLY A 45 -14.27 9.63 11.46
CA GLY A 45 -14.02 8.74 12.60
C GLY A 45 -13.64 7.33 12.18
N PHE A 46 -13.77 6.36 13.09
CA PHE A 46 -13.52 4.95 12.76
C PHE A 46 -14.68 4.39 11.93
N PRO A 47 -14.40 3.65 10.84
CA PRO A 47 -15.45 3.10 10.01
C PRO A 47 -16.19 1.97 10.74
N ASP A 48 -17.50 1.88 10.47
CA ASP A 48 -18.33 0.75 10.90
C ASP A 48 -18.36 -0.29 9.76
N PRO A 49 -17.93 -1.54 10.00
CA PRO A 49 -17.85 -2.57 8.96
C PRO A 49 -19.20 -2.95 8.33
N ARG A 50 -20.31 -2.56 8.96
CA ARG A 50 -21.67 -2.85 8.44
C ARG A 50 -22.19 -1.78 7.50
N THR A 51 -21.68 -0.55 7.61
CA THR A 51 -22.25 0.63 6.93
C THR A 51 -21.24 1.43 6.15
N SER A 52 -19.94 1.31 6.47
CA SER A 52 -18.90 2.05 5.76
C SER A 52 -18.78 1.61 4.31
N ARG A 53 -18.65 2.59 3.44
CA ARG A 53 -18.57 2.39 1.99
C ARG A 53 -17.32 3.06 1.45
N LEU A 54 -16.82 2.52 0.36
CA LEU A 54 -15.81 3.20 -0.45
C LEU A 54 -16.38 4.55 -0.92
N SER A 55 -15.51 5.50 -1.17
CA SER A 55 -15.92 6.74 -1.81
C SER A 55 -16.32 6.51 -3.28
N GLN A 56 -17.11 7.41 -3.82
CA GLN A 56 -17.46 7.41 -5.26
C GLN A 56 -16.20 7.58 -6.14
N GLU A 57 -15.17 8.25 -5.64
CA GLU A 57 -13.89 8.36 -6.32
C GLU A 57 -13.22 6.99 -6.50
N VAL A 58 -13.13 6.20 -5.44
CA VAL A 58 -12.59 4.84 -5.49
C VAL A 58 -13.49 3.93 -6.31
N GLY A 59 -14.81 3.96 -6.08
CA GLY A 59 -15.78 3.17 -6.84
C GLY A 59 -15.69 3.43 -8.35
N THR A 60 -15.57 4.69 -8.76
CA THR A 60 -15.39 5.05 -10.18
C THR A 60 -14.07 4.50 -10.72
N SER A 61 -13.00 4.53 -9.94
CA SER A 61 -11.69 4.01 -10.36
C SER A 61 -11.72 2.51 -10.60
N LEU A 62 -12.51 1.76 -9.84
CA LEU A 62 -12.68 0.31 -10.02
C LEU A 62 -13.32 -0.06 -11.36
N SER A 63 -14.15 0.80 -11.93
CA SER A 63 -14.70 0.60 -13.27
C SER A 63 -13.74 0.92 -14.41
N LEU A 64 -12.61 1.58 -14.11
CA LEU A 64 -11.62 2.04 -15.08
C LEU A 64 -10.31 1.26 -15.00
N ALA A 65 -9.89 0.83 -13.82
CA ALA A 65 -8.63 0.13 -13.59
C ALA A 65 -8.86 -1.36 -13.43
N PRO A 66 -7.96 -2.21 -13.94
CA PRO A 66 -7.95 -3.61 -13.55
C PRO A 66 -7.60 -3.73 -12.07
N ALA A 67 -8.11 -4.78 -11.42
CA ALA A 67 -7.82 -5.04 -10.02
C ALA A 67 -7.30 -6.48 -9.82
N SER A 68 -6.76 -6.73 -8.62
CA SER A 68 -6.26 -8.02 -8.21
C SER A 68 -7.34 -9.09 -8.22
N LEU A 69 -6.94 -10.36 -8.24
CA LEU A 69 -7.84 -11.51 -8.18
C LEU A 69 -8.70 -11.50 -6.90
N SER A 70 -8.18 -10.99 -5.79
CA SER A 70 -8.93 -10.86 -4.53
C SER A 70 -10.14 -9.93 -4.70
N VAL A 71 -9.93 -8.78 -5.32
CA VAL A 71 -11.01 -7.82 -5.60
C VAL A 71 -12.03 -8.40 -6.58
N GLN A 72 -11.58 -9.07 -7.65
CA GLN A 72 -12.45 -9.68 -8.65
C GLN A 72 -13.34 -10.79 -8.08
N ARG A 73 -12.89 -11.54 -7.09
CA ARG A 73 -13.73 -12.54 -6.43
C ARG A 73 -14.96 -11.95 -5.76
N ASN A 74 -14.84 -10.73 -5.26
CA ASN A 74 -15.92 -10.00 -4.60
C ASN A 74 -16.73 -9.13 -5.57
N LEU A 75 -16.10 -8.72 -6.67
CA LEU A 75 -16.65 -7.81 -7.69
C LEU A 75 -16.33 -8.36 -9.10
N PRO A 76 -17.04 -9.37 -9.57
CA PRO A 76 -16.69 -10.11 -10.80
C PRO A 76 -16.80 -9.28 -12.10
N GLU A 77 -17.47 -8.14 -12.09
CA GLU A 77 -17.54 -7.19 -13.22
C GLU A 77 -16.28 -6.35 -13.41
N ILE A 78 -15.32 -6.41 -12.48
CA ILE A 78 -14.08 -5.65 -12.58
C ILE A 78 -13.12 -6.35 -13.53
N ILE A 79 -12.48 -5.54 -14.38
CA ILE A 79 -11.54 -6.01 -15.39
C ILE A 79 -10.32 -6.68 -14.75
N SER A 80 -9.95 -7.84 -15.28
CA SER A 80 -8.72 -8.53 -14.88
C SER A 80 -7.48 -7.93 -15.54
N TYR A 81 -6.30 -8.07 -14.92
CA TYR A 81 -5.03 -7.67 -15.54
C TYR A 81 -4.77 -8.37 -16.86
N PRO A 82 -4.97 -9.71 -17.01
CA PRO A 82 -4.81 -10.37 -18.30
C PRO A 82 -5.71 -9.81 -19.40
N GLU A 83 -6.92 -9.39 -19.07
CA GLU A 83 -7.85 -8.77 -20.01
C GLU A 83 -7.40 -7.35 -20.38
N PHE A 84 -7.08 -6.53 -19.39
CA PHE A 84 -6.56 -5.17 -19.58
C PHE A 84 -5.33 -5.13 -20.48
N PHE A 85 -4.39 -6.06 -20.33
CA PHE A 85 -3.18 -6.13 -21.16
C PHE A 85 -3.44 -6.61 -22.59
N ARG A 86 -4.62 -7.18 -22.89
CA ARG A 86 -5.05 -7.47 -24.25
C ARG A 86 -5.59 -6.27 -25.01
N TRP A 87 -5.95 -5.21 -24.26
CA TRP A 87 -6.45 -4.00 -24.91
C TRP A 87 -5.36 -3.31 -25.74
N PRO A 88 -5.78 -2.62 -26.83
CA PRO A 88 -4.87 -1.75 -27.57
C PRO A 88 -4.23 -0.69 -26.67
N GLU A 89 -2.97 -0.34 -26.94
CA GLU A 89 -2.24 0.69 -26.17
C GLU A 89 -3.02 2.01 -26.08
N SER A 90 -3.65 2.43 -27.17
CA SER A 90 -4.48 3.65 -27.20
C SER A 90 -5.66 3.61 -26.22
N GLU A 91 -6.23 2.45 -25.96
CA GLU A 91 -7.34 2.28 -25.01
C GLU A 91 -6.82 2.30 -23.58
N ARG A 92 -5.71 1.63 -23.29
CA ARG A 92 -5.04 1.69 -21.99
C ARG A 92 -4.64 3.12 -21.62
N GLN A 93 -4.11 3.88 -22.58
CA GLN A 93 -3.74 5.30 -22.37
C GLN A 93 -4.97 6.18 -22.10
N ARG A 94 -6.09 5.98 -22.84
CA ARG A 94 -7.34 6.68 -22.56
C ARG A 94 -7.85 6.38 -21.16
N THR A 95 -7.80 5.12 -20.75
CA THR A 95 -8.21 4.70 -19.41
C THR A 95 -7.33 5.33 -18.34
N HIS A 96 -6.01 5.37 -18.54
CA HIS A 96 -5.09 6.06 -17.63
C HIS A 96 -5.39 7.57 -17.53
N GLN A 97 -5.69 8.22 -18.64
CA GLN A 97 -6.11 9.63 -18.64
C GLN A 97 -7.41 9.83 -17.86
N ARG A 98 -8.43 8.98 -18.07
CA ARG A 98 -9.69 9.04 -17.34
C ARG A 98 -9.49 8.85 -15.84
N LEU A 99 -8.66 7.90 -15.43
CA LEU A 99 -8.29 7.69 -14.01
C LEU A 99 -7.67 8.95 -13.38
N SER A 100 -6.80 9.64 -14.13
CA SER A 100 -6.14 10.87 -13.66
C SER A 100 -7.09 12.07 -13.62
N GLN A 101 -8.23 11.99 -14.30
CA GLN A 101 -9.26 13.05 -14.39
C GLN A 101 -10.47 12.81 -13.49
N ILE A 102 -10.48 11.74 -12.68
CA ILE A 102 -11.54 11.55 -11.69
C ILE A 102 -11.56 12.76 -10.76
N ASP A 103 -12.73 13.36 -10.58
CA ASP A 103 -12.90 14.53 -9.73
C ASP A 103 -12.59 14.18 -8.26
N PRO A 104 -11.57 14.80 -7.66
CA PRO A 104 -11.24 14.56 -6.25
C PRO A 104 -12.38 14.89 -5.26
N SER A 105 -13.38 15.69 -5.68
CA SER A 105 -14.55 15.98 -4.82
C SER A 105 -15.44 14.76 -4.57
N LEU A 106 -15.38 13.75 -5.44
CA LEU A 106 -16.11 12.48 -5.30
C LEU A 106 -15.65 11.66 -4.06
N ARG A 107 -14.54 12.02 -3.48
CA ARG A 107 -14.07 11.43 -2.21
C ARG A 107 -15.04 11.60 -1.03
N TRP A 108 -15.91 12.60 -1.11
CA TRP A 108 -16.89 12.91 -0.07
C TRP A 108 -18.22 12.18 -0.22
N GLN A 109 -18.44 11.53 -1.36
CA GLN A 109 -19.66 10.82 -1.69
C GLN A 109 -19.48 9.32 -1.50
N PRO A 110 -20.40 8.60 -0.83
CA PRO A 110 -20.32 7.14 -0.73
C PRO A 110 -20.68 6.48 -2.06
N SER A 111 -19.99 5.40 -2.40
CA SER A 111 -20.34 4.50 -3.49
C SER A 111 -21.27 3.38 -3.02
N ASP A 112 -21.64 2.47 -3.93
CA ASP A 112 -22.42 1.27 -3.58
C ASP A 112 -21.56 0.15 -2.96
N PHE A 113 -20.24 0.26 -3.01
CA PHE A 113 -19.33 -0.77 -2.50
C PHE A 113 -19.13 -0.65 -0.98
N LEU A 114 -19.47 -1.72 -0.24
CA LEU A 114 -19.15 -1.82 1.19
C LEU A 114 -17.64 -1.97 1.38
N ASP A 115 -17.10 -1.28 2.38
CA ASP A 115 -15.69 -1.41 2.78
C ASP A 115 -15.53 -2.52 3.81
N TYR A 116 -15.21 -3.74 3.35
CA TYR A 116 -15.03 -4.89 4.23
C TYR A 116 -13.72 -4.83 5.04
N GLU A 117 -12.76 -3.99 4.65
CA GLU A 117 -11.54 -3.78 5.41
C GLU A 117 -11.74 -2.88 6.65
N ALA A 118 -12.93 -2.31 6.82
CA ALA A 118 -13.33 -1.57 8.03
C ALA A 118 -13.22 -2.36 9.34
N LEU A 119 -13.02 -3.69 9.29
CA LEU A 119 -12.77 -4.58 10.43
C LEU A 119 -11.33 -4.52 10.96
N GLN A 120 -10.39 -3.97 10.20
CA GLN A 120 -8.97 -4.00 10.51
C GLN A 120 -8.60 -3.03 11.64
N ALA A 121 -7.46 -3.31 12.31
CA ALA A 121 -6.92 -2.44 13.34
C ALA A 121 -6.51 -1.06 12.77
N PRO A 122 -6.93 0.07 13.38
CA PRO A 122 -6.91 1.38 12.74
C PRO A 122 -5.53 2.05 12.67
N LEU A 123 -4.54 1.60 13.43
CA LEU A 123 -3.28 2.36 13.62
C LEU A 123 -2.52 2.62 12.32
N ALA A 124 -2.38 1.59 11.48
CA ALA A 124 -1.67 1.70 10.20
C ALA A 124 -2.38 2.69 9.26
N TYR A 125 -3.70 2.62 9.20
CA TYR A 125 -4.53 3.50 8.36
C TYR A 125 -4.54 4.93 8.88
N ALA A 126 -4.61 5.14 10.20
CA ALA A 126 -4.57 6.47 10.81
C ALA A 126 -3.25 7.19 10.51
N ALA A 127 -2.13 6.47 10.50
CA ALA A 127 -0.85 7.03 10.11
C ALA A 127 -0.83 7.48 8.64
N LEU A 128 -1.43 6.70 7.73
CA LEU A 128 -1.53 7.04 6.31
C LEU A 128 -2.62 8.08 6.00
N ALA A 129 -3.61 8.23 6.88
CA ALA A 129 -4.66 9.24 6.73
C ALA A 129 -4.13 10.69 6.78
N LEU A 130 -3.04 10.93 7.51
CA LEU A 130 -2.42 12.25 7.58
C LEU A 130 -1.86 12.71 6.23
N PRO A 131 -0.96 11.96 5.55
CA PRO A 131 -0.51 12.32 4.22
C PRO A 131 -1.66 12.29 3.19
N GLU A 132 -2.60 11.35 3.25
CA GLU A 132 -3.77 11.32 2.36
C GLU A 132 -4.57 12.63 2.42
N ARG A 133 -4.80 13.15 3.62
CA ARG A 133 -5.48 14.44 3.82
C ARG A 133 -4.72 15.61 3.21
N ALA A 134 -3.39 15.61 3.33
CA ALA A 134 -2.53 16.64 2.73
C ALA A 134 -2.53 16.58 1.20
N LEU A 135 -2.64 15.39 0.64
CA LEU A 135 -2.60 15.12 -0.80
C LEU A 135 -4.00 15.17 -1.46
N ALA A 136 -5.06 15.52 -0.73
CA ALA A 136 -6.47 15.40 -1.12
C ALA A 136 -6.85 16.02 -2.49
N LYS A 137 -6.10 17.03 -2.94
CA LYS A 137 -6.33 17.73 -4.22
C LYS A 137 -5.61 17.09 -5.41
N MET A 138 -4.76 16.09 -5.18
CA MET A 138 -4.04 15.40 -6.24
C MET A 138 -4.91 14.31 -6.88
N PRO A 139 -4.64 13.94 -8.14
CA PRO A 139 -5.30 12.80 -8.78
C PRO A 139 -5.13 11.52 -7.98
N LEU A 140 -6.17 10.67 -7.95
CA LEU A 140 -6.19 9.41 -7.19
C LEU A 140 -4.95 8.52 -7.43
N PRO A 141 -4.50 8.25 -8.68
CA PRO A 141 -3.33 7.41 -8.91
C PRO A 141 -2.05 7.95 -8.26
N SER A 142 -1.88 9.28 -8.26
CA SER A 142 -0.71 9.93 -7.65
C SER A 142 -0.73 9.81 -6.13
N ARG A 143 -1.92 9.93 -5.50
CA ARG A 143 -2.08 9.76 -4.05
C ARG A 143 -1.75 8.34 -3.63
N VAL A 144 -2.31 7.35 -4.32
CA VAL A 144 -2.02 5.93 -4.05
C VAL A 144 -0.53 5.65 -4.17
N LEU A 145 0.13 6.13 -5.24
CA LEU A 145 1.57 5.97 -5.43
C LEU A 145 2.38 6.59 -4.26
N LEU A 146 2.05 7.81 -3.86
CA LEU A 146 2.76 8.47 -2.76
C LEU A 146 2.53 7.77 -1.42
N LEU A 147 1.32 7.29 -1.16
CA LEU A 147 1.03 6.51 0.06
C LEU A 147 1.77 5.17 0.07
N ARG A 148 1.87 4.48 -1.07
CA ARG A 148 2.70 3.27 -1.23
C ARG A 148 4.16 3.54 -0.90
N ILE A 149 4.74 4.62 -1.44
CA ILE A 149 6.12 5.02 -1.15
C ILE A 149 6.31 5.31 0.33
N ILE A 150 5.39 6.02 0.96
CA ILE A 150 5.43 6.31 2.40
C ILE A 150 5.34 5.00 3.21
N ALA A 151 4.35 4.16 2.94
CA ALA A 151 4.13 2.91 3.65
C ALA A 151 5.33 1.95 3.51
N SER A 152 5.80 1.71 2.29
CA SER A 152 6.92 0.81 2.02
C SER A 152 8.25 1.33 2.58
N THR A 153 8.47 2.64 2.55
CA THR A 153 9.65 3.27 3.16
C THR A 153 9.63 3.11 4.68
N LEU A 154 8.51 3.43 5.32
CA LEU A 154 8.36 3.28 6.77
C LEU A 154 8.47 1.81 7.19
N GLY A 155 7.79 0.90 6.50
CA GLY A 155 7.86 -0.53 6.75
C GLY A 155 9.28 -1.09 6.54
N GLY A 156 9.96 -0.68 5.48
CA GLY A 156 11.35 -1.03 5.21
C GLY A 156 12.33 -0.53 6.28
N LEU A 157 12.15 0.70 6.75
CA LEU A 157 12.94 1.25 7.87
C LEU A 157 12.71 0.48 9.17
N LEU A 158 11.46 0.22 9.53
CA LEU A 158 11.10 -0.53 10.73
C LEU A 158 11.67 -1.95 10.67
N LEU A 159 11.56 -2.62 9.52
CA LEU A 159 12.11 -3.95 9.31
C LEU A 159 13.64 -3.95 9.40
N PHE A 160 14.31 -2.96 8.81
CA PHE A 160 15.76 -2.83 8.86
C PHE A 160 16.28 -2.68 10.30
N PHE A 161 15.75 -1.70 11.03
CA PHE A 161 16.18 -1.47 12.41
C PHE A 161 15.74 -2.59 13.35
N GLY A 162 14.59 -3.21 13.11
CA GLY A 162 14.12 -4.40 13.81
C GLY A 162 15.05 -5.58 13.63
N ALA A 163 15.44 -5.87 12.39
CA ALA A 163 16.38 -6.94 12.06
C ALA A 163 17.77 -6.70 12.70
N GLU A 164 18.29 -5.47 12.63
CA GLU A 164 19.54 -5.11 13.29
C GLU A 164 19.50 -5.30 14.81
N ARG A 165 18.36 -4.92 15.43
CA ARG A 165 18.17 -5.08 16.87
C ARG A 165 18.10 -6.54 17.26
N LEU A 166 17.29 -7.33 16.55
CA LEU A 166 17.14 -8.76 16.77
C LEU A 166 18.49 -9.49 16.64
N ALA A 167 19.25 -9.20 15.59
CA ALA A 167 20.55 -9.79 15.38
C ALA A 167 21.52 -9.49 16.56
N ARG A 168 21.48 -8.25 17.08
CA ARG A 168 22.28 -7.89 18.27
C ARG A 168 21.84 -8.64 19.52
N GLN A 169 20.55 -8.81 19.76
CA GLN A 169 20.01 -9.57 20.90
C GLN A 169 20.40 -11.05 20.84
N LEU A 170 20.45 -11.62 19.63
CA LEU A 170 20.87 -13.00 19.39
C LEU A 170 22.40 -13.19 19.38
N GLY A 171 23.18 -12.13 19.59
CA GLY A 171 24.65 -12.19 19.56
C GLY A 171 25.23 -12.47 18.16
N ILE A 172 24.47 -12.22 17.09
CA ILE A 172 24.94 -12.43 15.71
C ILE A 172 25.92 -11.30 15.35
N SER A 173 27.16 -11.68 15.08
CA SER A 173 28.21 -10.73 14.69
C SER A 173 28.19 -10.39 13.20
N ASP A 174 28.82 -9.28 12.83
CA ASP A 174 29.21 -9.01 11.45
C ASP A 174 30.24 -10.07 10.99
N PRO A 175 30.22 -10.58 9.74
CA PRO A 175 29.32 -10.20 8.63
C PRO A 175 27.99 -10.98 8.56
N HIS A 176 27.75 -11.96 9.44
CA HIS A 176 26.55 -12.82 9.36
C HIS A 176 25.25 -12.02 9.48
N LYS A 177 25.24 -11.00 10.32
CA LYS A 177 24.11 -10.06 10.45
C LYS A 177 23.83 -9.36 9.13
N GLU A 178 24.87 -8.87 8.46
CA GLU A 178 24.73 -8.15 7.18
C GLU A 178 24.19 -9.07 6.08
N ILE A 179 24.67 -10.32 6.05
CA ILE A 179 24.17 -11.35 5.12
C ILE A 179 22.70 -11.66 5.41
N ALA A 180 22.31 -11.84 6.66
CA ALA A 180 20.93 -12.12 7.02
C ALA A 180 19.99 -10.96 6.61
N ILE A 181 20.37 -9.71 6.87
CA ILE A 181 19.63 -8.53 6.45
C ILE A 181 19.54 -8.47 4.91
N PHE A 182 20.64 -8.70 4.20
CA PHE A 182 20.63 -8.72 2.74
C PHE A 182 19.69 -9.79 2.19
N CYS A 183 19.74 -11.02 2.71
CA CYS A 183 18.84 -12.10 2.31
C CYS A 183 17.38 -11.73 2.56
N THR A 184 17.07 -11.12 3.71
CA THR A 184 15.71 -10.64 4.03
C THR A 184 15.24 -9.63 2.99
N PHE A 185 16.02 -8.61 2.71
CA PHE A 185 15.65 -7.57 1.75
C PHE A 185 15.74 -8.00 0.28
N SER A 186 16.37 -9.11 -0.02
CA SER A 186 16.34 -9.74 -1.35
C SER A 186 15.09 -10.59 -1.59
N CYS A 187 14.28 -10.81 -0.56
CA CYS A 187 12.99 -11.47 -0.68
C CYS A 187 11.97 -10.52 -1.34
N GLN A 188 11.66 -10.78 -2.61
CA GLN A 188 10.73 -9.96 -3.41
C GLN A 188 9.35 -9.85 -2.78
N MET A 189 8.88 -10.90 -2.11
CA MET A 189 7.57 -10.93 -1.46
C MET A 189 7.42 -9.88 -0.38
N ILE A 190 8.49 -9.55 0.35
CA ILE A 190 8.48 -8.48 1.35
C ILE A 190 8.13 -7.14 0.68
N TRP A 191 8.76 -6.84 -0.43
CA TRP A 191 8.52 -5.58 -1.13
C TRP A 191 7.16 -5.57 -1.83
N ALA A 192 6.78 -6.68 -2.44
CA ALA A 192 5.45 -6.83 -3.01
C ALA A 192 4.35 -6.58 -1.95
N THR A 193 4.55 -7.04 -0.72
CA THR A 193 3.60 -6.82 0.39
C THR A 193 3.67 -5.40 0.95
N LEU A 194 4.87 -4.82 1.14
CA LEU A 194 5.02 -3.48 1.71
C LEU A 194 4.63 -2.35 0.76
N ALA A 195 4.69 -2.59 -0.56
CA ALA A 195 4.46 -1.57 -1.59
C ALA A 195 2.97 -1.37 -1.93
N HIS A 196 2.08 -1.64 -0.99
CA HIS A 196 0.64 -1.40 -1.10
C HIS A 196 0.15 -0.46 0.00
N VAL A 197 -0.97 0.19 -0.26
CA VAL A 197 -1.71 0.88 0.79
C VAL A 197 -2.51 -0.18 1.55
N ALA A 198 -1.91 -0.73 2.61
CA ALA A 198 -2.49 -1.76 3.47
C ALA A 198 -2.00 -1.57 4.91
N ASN A 199 -2.32 -2.49 5.82
CA ASN A 199 -1.80 -2.48 7.20
C ASN A 199 -0.47 -3.24 7.35
N ASP A 200 -0.03 -3.97 6.33
CA ASP A 200 1.13 -4.86 6.34
C ASP A 200 2.45 -4.13 6.62
N TRP A 201 2.59 -2.87 6.20
CA TRP A 201 3.79 -2.09 6.45
C TRP A 201 4.11 -1.92 7.94
N LEU A 202 3.08 -2.00 8.80
CA LEU A 202 3.25 -1.95 10.26
C LEU A 202 3.22 -3.36 10.89
N ALA A 203 2.46 -4.29 10.32
CA ALA A 203 2.31 -5.65 10.84
C ALA A 203 3.56 -6.50 10.62
N LEU A 204 4.20 -6.43 9.47
CA LEU A 204 5.39 -7.20 9.10
C LEU A 204 6.59 -6.95 10.05
N PRO A 205 6.92 -5.69 10.40
CA PRO A 205 7.99 -5.42 11.39
C PRO A 205 7.55 -5.63 12.84
N GLY A 206 6.24 -5.73 13.11
CA GLY A 206 5.67 -5.76 14.46
C GLY A 206 6.17 -6.85 15.39
N PRO A 207 6.41 -8.10 14.96
CA PRO A 207 6.97 -9.14 15.83
C PRO A 207 8.33 -8.79 16.44
N GLY A 208 9.17 -8.04 15.71
CA GLY A 208 10.45 -7.57 16.22
C GLY A 208 10.36 -6.48 17.30
N LEU A 209 9.20 -5.84 17.44
CA LEU A 209 8.97 -4.77 18.40
C LEU A 209 8.39 -5.26 19.74
N ARG A 210 7.90 -6.50 19.83
CA ARG A 210 7.21 -7.03 21.03
C ARG A 210 8.13 -7.52 22.16
N TYR A 211 9.44 -7.53 21.95
CA TYR A 211 10.43 -7.92 22.97
C TYR A 211 11.09 -6.67 23.58
N TRP A 212 10.25 -5.76 24.09
CA TRP A 212 10.71 -4.45 24.61
C TRP A 212 10.72 -4.38 26.15
N ASP A 213 10.77 -5.51 26.82
CA ASP A 213 10.94 -5.58 28.30
C ASP A 213 12.34 -6.03 28.68
#